data_03ecf9787a7bfa7f16c043cf7598d395
#
_entry.id   03ecf9787a7bfa7f16c043cf7598d395
#
_cell.length_a   1.000
_cell.length_b   1.000
_cell.length_c   1.000
_cell.angle_alpha   90.00
_cell.angle_beta   90.00
_cell.angle_gamma   90.00
#
_symmetry.space_group_name_H-M   'P 1'
#
loop_
_entity.id
_entity.type
_entity.pdbx_description
1 polymer ?
#
loop_
_entity_poly.entity_id
_entity_poly.type
_entity_poly.pdbx_seq_one_letter_code
_entity_poly.pdbx_strand_id
1 'polypeptide(L)'
;YRMAELKRHADEQWDKVDLLAFPTAGTTYRVVELKAAPVALNSAFGRYTNFVNLLDMAAVAVPAGIRTNATGFGITLIGPADSDRALLDIADTYLARADLPSPPPLDLEGKMQTVKLAVVGAHLEGMPLHWQLTSREARCVGAFETAPNYRLYATADSVPPKPAVVHSVDGAPIK
;
A
#
# COMPACT_ATOMS: atom_id res chain seq x y z
N TYR A 1 -20.19 14.53 -8.14
CA TYR A 1 -21.56 14.15 -7.68
C TYR A 1 -21.70 12.64 -7.55
N ARG A 2 -21.43 11.83 -8.62
CA ARG A 2 -21.64 10.37 -8.61
C ARG A 2 -20.83 9.63 -7.54
N MET A 3 -19.57 10.05 -7.28
CA MET A 3 -18.74 9.43 -6.24
C MET A 3 -19.30 9.67 -4.83
N ALA A 4 -19.77 10.89 -4.55
CA ALA A 4 -20.38 11.21 -3.26
C ALA A 4 -21.68 10.44 -3.03
N GLU A 5 -22.44 10.17 -4.09
CA GLU A 5 -23.64 9.34 -4.02
C GLU A 5 -23.29 7.88 -3.74
N LEU A 6 -22.28 7.33 -4.43
CA LEU A 6 -21.80 5.97 -4.18
C LEU A 6 -21.25 5.81 -2.76
N LYS A 7 -20.50 6.81 -2.25
CA LYS A 7 -20.01 6.80 -0.87
C LYS A 7 -21.16 6.77 0.11
N ARG A 8 -22.18 7.62 -0.07
CA ARG A 8 -23.34 7.62 0.82
C ARG A 8 -24.07 6.28 0.85
N HIS A 9 -24.29 5.64 -0.30
CA HIS A 9 -24.90 4.31 -0.37
C HIS A 9 -24.04 3.23 0.29
N ALA A 10 -22.73 3.38 0.22
CA ALA A 10 -21.81 2.47 0.92
C ALA A 10 -21.86 2.71 2.44
N ASP A 11 -21.89 3.96 2.87
CA ASP A 11 -21.96 4.33 4.29
C ASP A 11 -23.24 3.77 4.95
N GLU A 12 -24.37 3.75 4.23
CA GLU A 12 -25.64 3.14 4.70
C GLU A 12 -25.54 1.62 4.98
N GLN A 13 -24.52 0.94 4.44
CA GLN A 13 -24.34 -0.49 4.70
C GLN A 13 -23.73 -0.75 6.08
N TRP A 14 -23.00 0.19 6.64
CA TRP A 14 -22.39 0.06 7.97
C TRP A 14 -23.42 -0.01 9.10
N ASP A 15 -24.68 0.40 8.85
CA ASP A 15 -25.79 0.18 9.78
C ASP A 15 -26.20 -1.30 9.87
N LYS A 16 -25.76 -2.14 8.94
CA LYS A 16 -26.18 -3.55 8.82
C LYS A 16 -25.07 -4.53 9.10
N VAL A 17 -23.80 -4.10 8.97
CA VAL A 17 -22.62 -4.95 9.13
C VAL A 17 -21.50 -4.15 9.79
N ASP A 18 -20.71 -4.81 10.63
CA ASP A 18 -19.57 -4.21 11.30
C ASP A 18 -18.34 -4.14 10.39
N LEU A 19 -18.19 -5.10 9.49
CA LEU A 19 -17.12 -5.17 8.52
C LEU A 19 -17.53 -5.98 7.28
N LEU A 20 -16.78 -5.79 6.19
CA LEU A 20 -16.86 -6.63 4.99
C LEU A 20 -15.58 -7.48 4.90
N ALA A 21 -15.70 -8.70 4.40
CA ALA A 21 -14.58 -9.58 4.13
C ALA A 21 -14.61 -10.03 2.66
N PHE A 22 -13.54 -9.74 1.92
CA PHE A 22 -13.40 -10.10 0.52
C PHE A 22 -12.08 -10.82 0.26
N PRO A 23 -11.95 -11.63 -0.81
CA PRO A 23 -10.65 -12.05 -1.29
C PRO A 23 -9.76 -10.83 -1.55
N THR A 24 -8.51 -10.85 -1.08
CA THR A 24 -7.56 -9.77 -1.36
C THR A 24 -7.30 -9.66 -2.86
N ALA A 25 -7.20 -10.80 -3.55
CA ALA A 25 -7.11 -10.87 -5.00
C ALA A 25 -7.81 -12.14 -5.51
N GLY A 26 -8.41 -12.05 -6.70
CA GLY A 26 -9.10 -13.18 -7.32
C GLY A 26 -8.18 -14.36 -7.64
N THR A 27 -6.95 -14.07 -8.07
CA THR A 27 -5.92 -15.07 -8.40
C THR A 27 -4.53 -14.44 -8.32
N THR A 28 -3.52 -15.25 -8.58
CA THR A 28 -2.14 -14.82 -8.82
C THR A 28 -1.77 -15.08 -10.27
N TYR A 29 -0.94 -14.21 -10.84
CA TYR A 29 -0.45 -14.32 -12.21
C TYR A 29 1.05 -14.56 -12.23
N ARG A 30 1.53 -15.26 -13.24
CA ARG A 30 2.96 -15.36 -13.50
C ARG A 30 3.48 -14.02 -14.04
N VAL A 31 4.74 -13.73 -13.80
CA VAL A 31 5.38 -12.49 -14.29
C VAL A 31 5.27 -12.35 -15.82
N VAL A 32 5.38 -13.48 -16.55
CA VAL A 32 5.25 -13.49 -18.02
C VAL A 32 3.85 -13.10 -18.47
N GLU A 33 2.81 -13.53 -17.78
CA GLU A 33 1.41 -13.19 -18.06
C GLU A 33 1.16 -11.70 -17.80
N LEU A 34 1.64 -11.18 -16.66
CA LEU A 34 1.56 -9.76 -16.34
C LEU A 34 2.26 -8.89 -17.40
N LYS A 35 3.42 -9.31 -17.88
CA LYS A 35 4.13 -8.59 -18.96
C LYS A 35 3.36 -8.61 -20.29
N ALA A 36 2.63 -9.67 -20.57
CA ALA A 36 1.84 -9.79 -21.80
C ALA A 36 0.57 -8.93 -21.78
N ALA A 37 -0.06 -8.73 -20.61
CA ALA A 37 -1.32 -7.99 -20.49
C ALA A 37 -1.36 -7.13 -19.19
N PRO A 38 -0.43 -6.17 -19.02
CA PRO A 38 -0.18 -5.51 -17.74
C PRO A 38 -1.40 -4.72 -17.22
N VAL A 39 -2.12 -4.02 -18.08
CA VAL A 39 -3.26 -3.19 -17.67
C VAL A 39 -4.46 -4.06 -17.27
N ALA A 40 -4.80 -5.06 -18.07
CA ALA A 40 -5.96 -5.91 -17.81
C ALA A 40 -5.77 -6.75 -16.54
N LEU A 41 -4.60 -7.37 -16.37
CA LEU A 41 -4.32 -8.22 -15.22
C LEU A 41 -4.12 -7.41 -13.93
N ASN A 42 -3.52 -6.22 -14.01
CA ASN A 42 -3.44 -5.32 -12.86
C ASN A 42 -4.82 -4.86 -12.41
N SER A 43 -5.71 -4.52 -13.34
CA SER A 43 -7.11 -4.18 -13.02
C SER A 43 -7.84 -5.35 -12.36
N ALA A 44 -7.56 -6.58 -12.78
CA ALA A 44 -8.14 -7.78 -12.20
C ALA A 44 -7.66 -8.03 -10.75
N PHE A 45 -6.42 -7.67 -10.40
CA PHE A 45 -5.92 -7.76 -9.02
C PHE A 45 -6.72 -6.89 -8.06
N GLY A 46 -7.03 -5.67 -8.45
CA GLY A 46 -7.76 -4.72 -7.61
C GLY A 46 -9.28 -4.90 -7.57
N ARG A 47 -9.83 -5.92 -8.24
CA ARG A 47 -11.28 -6.09 -8.41
C ARG A 47 -12.07 -6.02 -7.11
N TYR A 48 -11.53 -6.56 -6.03
CA TYR A 48 -12.20 -6.63 -4.71
C TYR A 48 -11.75 -5.54 -3.74
N THR A 49 -10.77 -4.73 -4.09
CA THR A 49 -10.15 -3.76 -3.17
C THR A 49 -10.05 -2.34 -3.72
N ASN A 50 -10.18 -2.13 -5.04
CA ASN A 50 -10.04 -0.80 -5.64
C ASN A 50 -11.04 0.22 -5.11
N PHE A 51 -12.23 -0.21 -4.71
CA PHE A 51 -13.27 0.69 -4.19
C PHE A 51 -12.95 1.25 -2.79
N VAL A 52 -12.10 0.58 -2.01
CA VAL A 52 -11.78 0.94 -0.62
C VAL A 52 -11.28 2.39 -0.55
N ASN A 53 -10.27 2.74 -1.32
CA ASN A 53 -9.73 4.11 -1.37
C ASN A 53 -10.72 5.11 -1.96
N LEU A 54 -11.54 4.68 -2.94
CA LEU A 54 -12.51 5.55 -3.61
C LEU A 54 -13.68 5.93 -2.70
N LEU A 55 -14.03 5.05 -1.78
CA LEU A 55 -15.14 5.22 -0.86
C LEU A 55 -14.68 5.61 0.56
N ASP A 56 -13.39 5.95 0.71
CA ASP A 56 -12.84 6.41 1.99
C ASP A 56 -13.08 5.39 3.12
N MET A 57 -12.67 4.14 2.87
CA MET A 57 -12.78 3.02 3.81
C MET A 57 -11.41 2.62 4.32
N ALA A 58 -11.35 2.05 5.52
CA ALA A 58 -10.16 1.39 6.06
C ALA A 58 -10.13 -0.09 5.67
N ALA A 59 -8.94 -0.67 5.50
CA ALA A 59 -8.81 -2.09 5.22
C ALA A 59 -7.50 -2.70 5.72
N VAL A 60 -7.56 -3.97 6.11
CA VAL A 60 -6.39 -4.79 6.43
C VAL A 60 -6.47 -6.12 5.69
N ALA A 61 -5.38 -6.52 5.04
CA ALA A 61 -5.27 -7.82 4.40
C ALA A 61 -4.57 -8.81 5.32
N VAL A 62 -5.13 -10.01 5.44
CA VAL A 62 -4.58 -11.10 6.25
C VAL A 62 -4.44 -12.37 5.42
N PRO A 63 -3.44 -13.22 5.69
CA PRO A 63 -3.35 -14.54 5.08
C PRO A 63 -4.55 -15.39 5.50
N ALA A 64 -5.10 -16.18 4.57
CA ALA A 64 -6.27 -17.02 4.80
C ALA A 64 -6.08 -18.46 4.31
N GLY A 65 -4.92 -18.81 3.80
CA GLY A 65 -4.60 -20.19 3.39
C GLY A 65 -3.67 -20.29 2.19
N ILE A 66 -3.53 -21.52 1.73
CA ILE A 66 -2.77 -21.87 0.53
C ILE A 66 -3.73 -22.48 -0.49
N ARG A 67 -3.65 -22.04 -1.72
CA ARG A 67 -4.44 -22.57 -2.84
C ARG A 67 -3.89 -23.93 -3.28
N THR A 68 -4.68 -24.66 -4.05
CA THR A 68 -4.30 -25.97 -4.61
C THR A 68 -3.07 -25.90 -5.54
N ASN A 69 -2.79 -24.73 -6.11
CA ASN A 69 -1.60 -24.46 -6.92
C ASN A 69 -0.39 -23.98 -6.09
N ALA A 70 -0.41 -24.18 -4.77
CA ALA A 70 0.62 -23.77 -3.81
C ALA A 70 0.88 -22.26 -3.72
N THR A 71 -0.03 -21.41 -4.22
CA THR A 71 0.04 -19.97 -4.04
C THR A 71 -0.74 -19.53 -2.80
N GLY A 72 -0.29 -18.46 -2.13
CA GLY A 72 -1.00 -17.90 -0.98
C GLY A 72 -2.39 -17.36 -1.36
N PHE A 73 -3.30 -17.43 -0.41
CA PHE A 73 -4.61 -16.81 -0.47
C PHE A 73 -4.79 -15.89 0.74
N GLY A 74 -5.24 -14.68 0.50
CA GLY A 74 -5.55 -13.70 1.54
C GLY A 74 -6.98 -13.22 1.47
N ILE A 75 -7.49 -12.76 2.59
CA ILE A 75 -8.73 -12.01 2.71
C ILE A 75 -8.42 -10.58 3.13
N THR A 76 -9.25 -9.64 2.70
CA THR A 76 -9.19 -8.25 3.12
C THR A 76 -10.42 -7.95 3.95
N LEU A 77 -10.19 -7.54 5.19
CA LEU A 77 -11.21 -7.03 6.11
C LEU A 77 -11.32 -5.52 5.84
N ILE A 78 -12.53 -5.05 5.62
CA ILE A 78 -12.81 -3.67 5.24
C ILE A 78 -13.82 -3.10 6.23
N GLY A 79 -13.58 -1.91 6.72
CA GLY A 79 -14.46 -1.18 7.63
C GLY A 79 -14.66 0.27 7.20
N PRO A 80 -15.49 1.03 7.92
CA PRO A 80 -15.66 2.46 7.68
C PRO A 80 -14.34 3.21 7.85
N ALA A 81 -14.30 4.48 7.42
CA ALA A 81 -13.17 5.36 7.66
C ALA A 81 -12.75 5.36 9.14
N ASP A 82 -11.45 5.49 9.39
CA ASP A 82 -10.85 5.56 10.74
C ASP A 82 -11.01 4.28 11.60
N SER A 83 -11.46 3.16 11.02
CA SER A 83 -11.60 1.88 11.73
C SER A 83 -10.32 1.04 11.78
N ASP A 84 -9.17 1.56 11.38
CA ASP A 84 -7.91 0.83 11.28
C ASP A 84 -7.57 0.03 12.54
N ARG A 85 -7.70 0.66 13.71
CA ARG A 85 -7.41 0.01 15.00
C ARG A 85 -8.30 -1.20 15.25
N ALA A 86 -9.61 -1.04 15.04
CA ALA A 86 -10.58 -2.13 15.23
C ALA A 86 -10.32 -3.27 14.24
N LEU A 87 -10.01 -2.95 12.98
CA LEU A 87 -9.67 -3.96 11.97
C LEU A 87 -8.40 -4.72 12.31
N LEU A 88 -7.38 -4.06 12.86
CA LEU A 88 -6.15 -4.71 13.31
C LEU A 88 -6.41 -5.66 14.49
N ASP A 89 -7.21 -5.25 15.48
CA ASP A 89 -7.58 -6.09 16.63
C ASP A 89 -8.38 -7.33 16.18
N ILE A 90 -9.26 -7.19 15.18
CA ILE A 90 -9.98 -8.30 14.56
C ILE A 90 -9.03 -9.20 13.77
N ALA A 91 -8.12 -8.63 13.00
CA ALA A 91 -7.12 -9.34 12.23
C ALA A 91 -6.21 -10.19 13.14
N ASP A 92 -5.73 -9.64 14.24
CA ASP A 92 -4.94 -10.36 15.24
C ASP A 92 -5.73 -11.51 15.86
N THR A 93 -7.00 -11.29 16.19
CA THR A 93 -7.89 -12.33 16.72
C THR A 93 -8.13 -13.45 15.70
N TYR A 94 -8.30 -13.10 14.44
CA TYR A 94 -8.44 -14.06 13.34
C TYR A 94 -7.16 -14.89 13.18
N LEU A 95 -6.00 -14.25 13.10
CA LEU A 95 -4.72 -14.92 12.92
C LEU A 95 -4.36 -15.84 14.09
N ALA A 96 -4.69 -15.45 15.33
CA ALA A 96 -4.47 -16.28 16.51
C ALA A 96 -5.31 -17.57 16.50
N ARG A 97 -6.41 -17.62 15.76
CA ARG A 97 -7.31 -18.78 15.65
C ARG A 97 -7.17 -19.55 14.35
N ALA A 98 -6.59 -18.92 13.34
CA ALA A 98 -6.39 -19.54 12.04
C ALA A 98 -5.24 -20.56 12.12
N ASP A 99 -5.48 -21.77 11.66
CA ASP A 99 -4.43 -22.81 11.51
C ASP A 99 -3.61 -22.52 10.23
N LEU A 100 -2.85 -21.44 10.28
CA LEU A 100 -1.98 -20.99 9.19
C LEU A 100 -0.53 -21.13 9.58
N PRO A 101 0.36 -21.46 8.63
CA PRO A 101 1.79 -21.42 8.89
C PRO A 101 2.17 -20.00 9.34
N SER A 102 2.63 -19.87 10.57
CA SER A 102 3.12 -18.60 11.08
C SER A 102 4.31 -18.15 10.23
N PRO A 103 4.33 -16.90 9.75
CA PRO A 103 5.55 -16.34 9.19
C PRO A 103 6.65 -16.41 10.26
N PRO A 104 7.91 -16.58 9.87
CA PRO A 104 9.00 -16.52 10.84
C PRO A 104 8.89 -15.19 11.59
N PRO A 105 9.07 -15.19 12.91
CA PRO A 105 9.02 -13.96 13.69
C PRO A 105 9.99 -12.95 13.05
N LEU A 106 9.50 -11.74 12.80
CA LEU A 106 10.41 -10.64 12.49
C LEU A 106 11.31 -10.48 13.73
N ASP A 107 12.59 -10.79 13.57
CA ASP A 107 13.59 -10.50 14.60
C ASP A 107 13.75 -9.00 14.74
N LEU A 108 12.83 -8.41 15.50
CA LEU A 108 12.85 -7.00 15.87
C LEU A 108 13.64 -6.78 17.18
N GLU A 109 13.95 -7.86 17.90
CA GLU A 109 14.75 -7.81 19.12
C GLU A 109 16.23 -7.59 18.75
N GLY A 110 16.68 -6.38 18.91
CA GLY A 110 18.07 -5.96 18.76
C GLY A 110 18.40 -5.09 17.56
N LYS A 111 17.50 -4.92 16.57
CA LYS A 111 17.78 -4.13 15.35
C LYS A 111 16.96 -2.85 15.18
N MET A 112 15.91 -2.63 15.97
CA MET A 112 15.04 -1.47 15.74
C MET A 112 15.03 -0.48 16.92
N GLN A 113 16.18 0.07 17.26
CA GLN A 113 16.18 1.40 17.85
C GLN A 113 15.97 2.49 16.79
N THR A 114 16.30 2.20 15.53
CA THR A 114 16.13 3.15 14.42
C THR A 114 15.91 2.44 13.08
N VAL A 115 15.07 3.01 12.22
CA VAL A 115 14.87 2.58 10.83
C VAL A 115 15.55 3.58 9.91
N LYS A 116 16.32 3.10 8.93
CA LYS A 116 16.84 3.95 7.86
C LYS A 116 15.76 4.14 6.81
N LEU A 117 15.31 5.37 6.64
CA LEU A 117 14.31 5.75 5.67
C LEU A 117 14.93 6.64 4.61
N ALA A 118 14.80 6.26 3.34
CA ALA A 118 15.11 7.15 2.22
C ALA A 118 13.86 7.96 1.88
N VAL A 119 14.01 9.27 1.80
CA VAL A 119 12.91 10.18 1.46
C VAL A 119 13.28 11.01 0.23
N VAL A 120 12.26 11.40 -0.52
CA VAL A 120 12.37 12.26 -1.71
C VAL A 120 11.23 13.28 -1.71
N GLY A 121 11.39 14.34 -2.49
CA GLY A 121 10.33 15.33 -2.72
C GLY A 121 9.94 16.09 -1.44
N ALA A 122 8.66 16.06 -1.09
CA ALA A 122 8.09 16.90 -0.04
C ALA A 122 8.62 16.65 1.39
N HIS A 123 9.32 15.53 1.62
CA HIS A 123 9.93 15.18 2.90
C HIS A 123 11.39 15.62 3.04
N LEU A 124 12.01 16.13 1.95
CA LEU A 124 13.36 16.68 2.01
C LEU A 124 13.42 17.90 2.94
N GLU A 125 14.62 18.17 3.44
CA GLU A 125 14.85 19.33 4.32
C GLU A 125 14.37 20.64 3.67
N GLY A 126 13.62 21.44 4.40
CA GLY A 126 13.02 22.67 3.91
C GLY A 126 11.73 22.49 3.11
N MET A 127 11.28 21.25 2.83
CA MET A 127 10.05 20.98 2.11
C MET A 127 8.83 20.84 3.03
N PRO A 128 7.60 21.00 2.49
CA PRO A 128 6.38 21.11 3.30
C PRO A 128 6.09 19.97 4.27
N LEU A 129 6.54 18.75 3.98
CA LEU A 129 6.29 17.58 4.83
C LEU A 129 7.50 17.17 5.69
N HIS A 130 8.59 17.92 5.67
CA HIS A 130 9.79 17.63 6.48
C HIS A 130 9.48 17.54 7.97
N TRP A 131 8.53 18.32 8.46
CA TRP A 131 8.10 18.31 9.86
C TRP A 131 7.59 16.93 10.34
N GLN A 132 7.07 16.09 9.44
CA GLN A 132 6.62 14.73 9.78
C GLN A 132 7.77 13.83 10.22
N LEU A 133 8.98 14.09 9.75
CA LEU A 133 10.19 13.39 10.14
C LEU A 133 10.74 13.97 11.44
N THR A 134 10.88 15.29 11.52
CA THR A 134 11.46 15.96 12.68
C THR A 134 10.60 15.81 13.94
N SER A 135 9.26 15.80 13.80
CA SER A 135 8.34 15.55 14.92
C SER A 135 8.44 14.11 15.49
N ARG A 136 9.09 13.20 14.76
CA ARG A 136 9.39 11.83 15.18
C ARG A 136 10.87 11.62 15.51
N GLU A 137 11.58 12.70 15.78
CA GLU A 137 13.00 12.69 16.13
C GLU A 137 13.90 12.04 15.04
N ALA A 138 13.43 12.03 13.79
CA ALA A 138 14.23 11.53 12.67
C ALA A 138 15.45 12.42 12.48
N ARG A 139 16.60 11.78 12.25
CA ARG A 139 17.87 12.45 12.03
C ARG A 139 18.39 12.16 10.63
N CYS A 140 18.71 13.18 9.87
CA CYS A 140 19.37 13.03 8.59
C CYS A 140 20.75 12.37 8.77
N VAL A 141 20.96 11.26 8.08
CA VAL A 141 22.24 10.51 8.10
C VAL A 141 23.09 10.76 6.87
N GLY A 142 22.54 11.41 5.85
CA GLY A 142 23.25 11.79 4.64
C GLY A 142 22.32 12.07 3.45
N ALA A 143 22.86 12.72 2.45
CA ALA A 143 22.26 12.85 1.15
C ALA A 143 22.84 11.77 0.22
N PHE A 144 21.99 11.22 -0.62
CA PHE A 144 22.32 10.14 -1.55
C PHE A 144 21.87 10.50 -2.96
N GLU A 145 22.47 9.89 -3.93
CA GLU A 145 22.09 10.01 -5.33
C GLU A 145 21.60 8.65 -5.84
N THR A 146 20.73 8.68 -6.84
CA THR A 146 20.35 7.46 -7.56
C THR A 146 21.51 6.91 -8.37
N ALA A 147 21.43 5.67 -8.82
CA ALA A 147 22.30 5.17 -9.86
C ALA A 147 22.17 6.05 -11.14
N PRO A 148 23.22 6.08 -12.01
CA PRO A 148 23.27 7.03 -13.15
C PRO A 148 22.39 6.62 -14.35
N ASN A 149 21.33 5.88 -14.12
CA ASN A 149 20.45 5.34 -15.15
C ASN A 149 18.99 5.75 -14.92
N TYR A 150 18.77 6.99 -14.44
CA TYR A 150 17.45 7.55 -14.25
C TYR A 150 17.34 8.95 -14.86
N ARG A 151 16.13 9.31 -15.28
CA ARG A 151 15.75 10.67 -15.67
C ARG A 151 14.59 11.14 -14.84
N LEU A 152 14.64 12.42 -14.44
CA LEU A 152 13.57 13.10 -13.71
C LEU A 152 12.75 13.93 -14.69
N TYR A 153 11.45 13.73 -14.66
CA TYR A 153 10.48 14.47 -15.45
C TYR A 153 9.48 15.19 -14.53
N ALA A 154 8.93 16.28 -15.01
CA ALA A 154 7.76 16.89 -14.43
C ALA A 154 6.51 16.41 -15.19
N THR A 155 5.49 15.92 -14.49
CA THR A 155 4.23 15.52 -15.14
C THR A 155 3.45 16.77 -15.56
N ALA A 156 3.02 16.81 -16.83
CA ALA A 156 2.27 17.94 -17.37
C ALA A 156 0.82 18.03 -16.85
N ASP A 157 0.28 16.91 -16.38
CA ASP A 157 -1.15 16.74 -16.07
C ASP A 157 -1.51 17.06 -14.62
N SER A 158 -0.58 17.63 -13.83
CA SER A 158 -0.83 17.99 -12.43
C SER A 158 -0.39 19.42 -12.11
N VAL A 159 -1.16 20.10 -11.24
CA VAL A 159 -0.81 21.43 -10.72
C VAL A 159 -0.74 21.33 -9.19
N PRO A 160 0.42 21.51 -8.56
CA PRO A 160 1.75 21.66 -9.19
C PRO A 160 2.22 20.40 -9.92
N PRO A 161 3.16 20.51 -10.89
CA PRO A 161 3.73 19.36 -11.57
C PRO A 161 4.36 18.38 -10.58
N LYS A 162 4.09 17.09 -10.73
CA LYS A 162 4.68 16.05 -9.87
C LYS A 162 5.96 15.50 -10.51
N PRO A 163 6.99 15.21 -9.71
CA PRO A 163 8.19 14.55 -10.24
C PRO A 163 7.89 13.10 -10.59
N ALA A 164 8.37 12.65 -11.74
CA ALA A 164 8.36 11.25 -12.17
C ALA A 164 9.78 10.82 -12.50
N VAL A 165 10.22 9.72 -11.91
CA VAL A 165 11.55 9.14 -12.15
C VAL A 165 11.39 7.94 -13.08
N VAL A 166 12.13 7.94 -14.19
CA VAL A 166 12.08 6.90 -15.22
C VAL A 166 13.46 6.31 -15.41
N HIS A 167 13.54 4.99 -15.45
CA HIS A 167 14.79 4.31 -15.80
C HIS A 167 15.16 4.59 -17.25
N SER A 168 16.40 4.99 -17.51
CA SER A 168 16.93 5.35 -18.84
C SER A 168 18.38 4.98 -18.93
N VAL A 169 18.78 4.29 -20.00
CA VAL A 169 20.19 3.93 -20.26
C VAL A 169 21.09 5.17 -20.40
N ASP A 170 20.52 6.30 -20.85
CA ASP A 170 21.17 7.60 -20.98
C ASP A 170 20.82 8.53 -19.80
N GLY A 171 20.55 7.97 -18.66
CA GLY A 171 20.20 8.70 -17.45
C GLY A 171 21.41 9.34 -16.77
N ALA A 172 21.15 10.05 -15.68
CA ALA A 172 22.16 10.61 -14.79
C ALA A 172 21.78 10.32 -13.32
N PRO A 173 22.72 10.43 -12.38
CA PRO A 173 22.38 10.41 -10.97
C PRO A 173 21.43 11.56 -10.64
N ILE A 174 20.40 11.28 -9.87
CA ILE A 174 19.45 12.28 -9.36
C ILE A 174 19.74 12.43 -7.87
N LYS A 175 19.99 13.67 -7.45
CA LYS A 175 20.30 14.06 -6.08
C LYS A 175 19.02 14.42 -5.32
#